data_d21367966d9c3141607cd792a50abfdf
#
_entry.id   d21367966d9c3141607cd792a50abfdf
#
_cell.length_a   1.000
_cell.length_b   1.000
_cell.length_c   1.000
_cell.angle_alpha   90.00
_cell.angle_beta   90.00
_cell.angle_gamma   90.00
#
_symmetry.space_group_name_H-M   'P 1'
#
loop_
_entity.id
_entity.type
_entity.pdbx_description
1 polymer ?
#
loop_
_entity_poly.entity_id
_entity_poly.type
_entity_poly.pdbx_seq_one_letter_code
_entity_poly.pdbx_strand_id
1 'polypeptide(L)'
;MSLRLAAQQVEVSRERAGSAASEPAIASPIQGVKAYQLRDSFNEIHHGHRHEAIDIMAPTGTPVRAVVDGTIQKLFLSKAGGNTIYEFDDEGEYCYYYAHLERYADGLHEGTRVSRGEVIGYVGSTGDASPAAPHLHFAIYLLGPQRHWWRGTAIDPYPVLERSLIASRSSSVPIYLILEMLHAAG
;
A
#
# COMPACT_ATOMS: atom_id res chain seq x y z
N MET A 1 -22.78 1.23 41.66
CA MET A 1 -21.78 1.90 40.82
C MET A 1 -21.29 1.05 39.63
N SER A 2 -21.95 -0.04 39.30
CA SER A 2 -21.43 -1.05 38.32
C SER A 2 -22.14 -1.06 36.98
N LEU A 3 -23.41 -0.72 36.86
CA LEU A 3 -24.19 -0.83 35.61
C LEU A 3 -23.88 0.24 34.54
N ARG A 4 -23.52 1.46 34.94
CA ARG A 4 -23.17 2.55 34.00
C ARG A 4 -21.81 2.33 33.32
N LEU A 5 -20.82 1.76 34.02
CA LEU A 5 -19.51 1.43 33.42
C LEU A 5 -19.61 0.29 32.40
N ALA A 6 -20.44 -0.71 32.67
CA ALA A 6 -20.65 -1.81 31.74
C ALA A 6 -21.38 -1.36 30.45
N ALA A 7 -22.37 -0.46 30.59
CA ALA A 7 -23.06 0.11 29.43
C ALA A 7 -22.13 0.97 28.55
N GLN A 8 -21.25 1.75 29.17
CA GLN A 8 -20.29 2.60 28.48
C GLN A 8 -19.20 1.77 27.77
N GLN A 9 -18.76 0.65 28.35
CA GLN A 9 -17.82 -0.27 27.67
C GLN A 9 -18.48 -1.03 26.50
N VAL A 10 -19.76 -1.35 26.59
CA VAL A 10 -20.52 -1.97 25.49
C VAL A 10 -20.75 -0.98 24.36
N GLU A 11 -20.98 0.30 24.65
CA GLU A 11 -21.18 1.35 23.65
C GLU A 11 -19.87 1.68 22.91
N VAL A 12 -18.75 1.82 23.62
CA VAL A 12 -17.40 1.96 23.04
C VAL A 12 -16.99 0.74 22.22
N SER A 13 -17.40 -0.47 22.65
CA SER A 13 -17.16 -1.70 21.89
C SER A 13 -18.07 -1.81 20.65
N ARG A 14 -19.29 -1.27 20.68
CA ARG A 14 -20.18 -1.17 19.53
C ARG A 14 -19.75 -0.09 18.53
N GLU A 15 -19.27 1.05 18.99
CA GLU A 15 -18.69 2.08 18.10
C GLU A 15 -17.42 1.59 17.41
N ARG A 16 -16.56 0.80 18.10
CA ARG A 16 -15.40 0.14 17.48
C ARG A 16 -15.76 -1.03 16.55
N ALA A 17 -16.87 -1.71 16.78
CA ALA A 17 -17.36 -2.79 15.91
C ALA A 17 -18.19 -2.27 14.73
N GLY A 18 -18.64 -1.00 14.76
CA GLY A 18 -19.38 -0.33 13.68
C GLY A 18 -18.51 0.46 12.72
N SER A 19 -17.26 0.72 13.05
CA SER A 19 -16.21 1.09 12.10
C SER A 19 -15.68 -0.18 11.45
N ALA A 20 -16.33 -0.66 10.39
CA ALA A 20 -15.62 -1.42 9.39
C ALA A 20 -14.42 -0.55 9.04
N ALA A 21 -13.18 -1.01 9.36
CA ALA A 21 -11.96 -0.29 9.05
C ALA A 21 -12.07 0.10 7.57
N SER A 22 -12.23 1.40 7.30
CA SER A 22 -12.36 1.86 5.93
C SER A 22 -11.05 1.50 5.27
N GLU A 23 -11.12 0.74 4.16
CA GLU A 23 -9.93 0.37 3.43
C GLU A 23 -9.06 1.60 3.17
N PRO A 24 -7.73 1.50 3.32
CA PRO A 24 -6.85 2.66 3.27
C PRO A 24 -6.89 3.34 1.89
N ALA A 25 -6.99 4.67 1.87
CA ALA A 25 -6.89 5.45 0.64
C ALA A 25 -5.42 5.70 0.30
N ILE A 26 -4.86 4.89 -0.58
CA ILE A 26 -3.43 4.92 -0.94
C ILE A 26 -3.19 5.49 -2.35
N ALA A 27 -1.97 5.99 -2.61
CA ALA A 27 -1.49 6.25 -3.96
C ALA A 27 -0.93 4.97 -4.62
N SER A 28 -0.71 5.00 -5.94
CA SER A 28 0.03 3.93 -6.59
C SER A 28 1.51 3.99 -6.21
N PRO A 29 2.13 2.86 -5.78
CA PRO A 29 3.56 2.81 -5.49
C PRO A 29 4.43 2.96 -6.74
N ILE A 30 3.89 2.72 -7.94
CA ILE A 30 4.57 2.91 -9.23
C ILE A 30 3.78 3.91 -10.06
N GLN A 31 4.40 5.04 -10.41
CA GLN A 31 3.76 6.08 -11.21
C GLN A 31 3.47 5.59 -12.63
N GLY A 32 2.28 5.92 -13.14
CA GLY A 32 1.88 5.62 -14.52
C GLY A 32 1.31 4.22 -14.74
N VAL A 33 1.37 3.33 -13.77
CA VAL A 33 0.67 2.03 -13.82
C VAL A 33 -0.83 2.27 -13.96
N LYS A 34 -1.47 1.49 -14.83
CA LYS A 34 -2.93 1.51 -15.05
C LYS A 34 -3.59 0.33 -14.37
N ALA A 35 -4.84 0.48 -13.94
CA ALA A 35 -5.59 -0.58 -13.26
C ALA A 35 -5.56 -1.91 -14.05
N TYR A 36 -5.68 -1.87 -15.38
CA TYR A 36 -5.65 -3.08 -16.23
C TYR A 36 -4.28 -3.78 -16.31
N GLN A 37 -3.22 -3.15 -15.82
CA GLN A 37 -1.88 -3.72 -15.73
C GLN A 37 -1.63 -4.43 -14.40
N LEU A 38 -2.49 -4.20 -13.41
CA LEU A 38 -2.45 -4.93 -12.17
C LEU A 38 -2.98 -6.35 -12.39
N ARG A 39 -2.35 -7.29 -11.70
CA ARG A 39 -2.79 -8.68 -11.65
C ARG A 39 -3.12 -9.02 -10.20
N ASP A 40 -4.31 -9.56 -9.97
CA ASP A 40 -4.66 -10.13 -8.68
C ASP A 40 -3.89 -11.45 -8.48
N SER A 41 -2.85 -11.38 -7.65
CA SER A 41 -2.02 -12.52 -7.27
C SER A 41 -2.08 -12.83 -5.77
N PHE A 42 -2.95 -12.14 -5.02
CA PHE A 42 -3.00 -12.22 -3.56
C PHE A 42 -3.19 -13.64 -3.03
N ASN A 43 -4.04 -14.42 -3.69
CA ASN A 43 -4.36 -15.78 -3.27
C ASN A 43 -3.50 -16.86 -3.95
N GLU A 44 -2.54 -16.50 -4.79
CA GLU A 44 -1.66 -17.46 -5.45
C GLU A 44 -0.74 -18.16 -4.45
N ILE A 45 -0.36 -19.39 -4.76
CA ILE A 45 0.56 -20.15 -3.92
C ILE A 45 1.97 -20.01 -4.46
N HIS A 46 2.84 -19.39 -3.69
CA HIS A 46 4.25 -19.24 -3.97
C HIS A 46 5.06 -20.03 -2.92
N HIS A 47 5.91 -20.97 -3.37
CA HIS A 47 6.76 -21.79 -2.48
C HIS A 47 6.00 -22.47 -1.31
N GLY A 48 4.72 -22.83 -1.52
CA GLY A 48 3.88 -23.48 -0.50
C GLY A 48 3.19 -22.53 0.48
N HIS A 49 3.32 -21.22 0.30
CA HIS A 49 2.63 -20.19 1.08
C HIS A 49 1.72 -19.36 0.18
N ARG A 50 0.65 -18.78 0.76
CA ARG A 50 -0.15 -17.79 0.05
C ARG A 50 0.71 -16.55 -0.18
N HIS A 51 0.59 -15.92 -1.35
CA HIS A 51 1.38 -14.75 -1.76
C HIS A 51 1.12 -13.53 -0.85
N GLU A 52 -0.15 -13.29 -0.50
CA GLU A 52 -0.60 -12.22 0.40
C GLU A 52 -0.12 -10.81 0.00
N ALA A 53 0.12 -10.62 -1.30
CA ALA A 53 0.64 -9.41 -1.93
C ALA A 53 0.19 -9.34 -3.38
N ILE A 54 0.61 -8.28 -4.08
CA ILE A 54 0.58 -8.24 -5.55
C ILE A 54 1.97 -7.92 -6.09
N ASP A 55 2.25 -8.46 -7.29
CA ASP A 55 3.48 -8.16 -8.03
C ASP A 55 3.17 -7.15 -9.14
N ILE A 56 3.79 -5.98 -9.04
CA ILE A 56 3.64 -4.90 -10.02
C ILE A 56 4.87 -4.91 -10.92
N MET A 57 4.72 -5.43 -12.14
CA MET A 57 5.81 -5.54 -13.11
C MET A 57 6.28 -4.15 -13.54
N ALA A 58 7.57 -3.88 -13.40
CA ALA A 58 8.21 -2.65 -13.84
C ALA A 58 9.71 -2.88 -14.07
N PRO A 59 10.35 -2.14 -15.00
CA PRO A 59 11.78 -2.23 -15.22
C PRO A 59 12.60 -1.94 -13.96
N THR A 60 13.76 -2.59 -13.82
CA THR A 60 14.74 -2.26 -12.79
C THR A 60 15.07 -0.76 -12.82
N GLY A 61 15.19 -0.14 -11.65
CA GLY A 61 15.44 1.29 -11.51
C GLY A 61 14.18 2.17 -11.60
N THR A 62 12.99 1.61 -11.85
CA THR A 62 11.73 2.36 -11.79
C THR A 62 11.51 2.90 -10.37
N PRO A 63 11.22 4.20 -10.19
CA PRO A 63 10.98 4.76 -8.85
C PRO A 63 9.79 4.11 -8.13
N VAL A 64 10.02 3.69 -6.89
CA VAL A 64 9.01 3.23 -5.94
C VAL A 64 8.68 4.38 -4.99
N ARG A 65 7.39 4.62 -4.77
CA ARG A 65 6.89 5.77 -4.01
C ARG A 65 6.11 5.34 -2.78
N ALA A 66 6.21 6.14 -1.72
CA ALA A 66 5.37 6.05 -0.54
C ALA A 66 3.89 6.14 -0.95
N VAL A 67 3.06 5.23 -0.45
CA VAL A 67 1.63 5.17 -0.84
C VAL A 67 0.76 6.08 0.01
N VAL A 68 1.23 6.53 1.16
CA VAL A 68 0.57 7.44 2.12
C VAL A 68 1.55 8.49 2.62
N ASP A 69 1.07 9.45 3.41
CA ASP A 69 1.91 10.19 4.35
C ASP A 69 2.20 9.28 5.54
N GLY A 70 3.48 9.17 5.93
CA GLY A 70 3.82 8.16 6.92
C GLY A 70 5.27 8.21 7.38
N THR A 71 5.72 7.10 7.97
CA THR A 71 7.07 6.95 8.50
C THR A 71 7.68 5.62 8.06
N ILE A 72 8.94 5.67 7.61
CA ILE A 72 9.71 4.46 7.33
C ILE A 72 10.04 3.77 8.65
N GLN A 73 9.33 2.70 8.94
CA GLN A 73 9.46 2.00 10.21
C GLN A 73 10.66 1.06 10.22
N LYS A 74 10.95 0.41 9.08
CA LYS A 74 12.05 -0.54 8.97
C LYS A 74 12.60 -0.60 7.55
N LEU A 75 13.93 -0.63 7.44
CA LEU A 75 14.67 -1.06 6.26
C LEU A 75 15.27 -2.42 6.58
N PHE A 76 14.97 -3.43 5.75
CA PHE A 76 15.38 -4.78 6.07
C PHE A 76 15.88 -5.52 4.83
N LEU A 77 16.96 -6.28 5.01
CA LEU A 77 17.47 -7.18 3.99
C LEU A 77 17.17 -8.63 4.38
N SER A 78 16.36 -9.31 3.61
CA SER A 78 16.02 -10.71 3.82
C SER A 78 16.43 -11.58 2.63
N LYS A 79 16.51 -12.90 2.85
CA LYS A 79 16.81 -13.85 1.79
C LYS A 79 15.68 -13.91 0.74
N ALA A 80 14.43 -13.84 1.18
CA ALA A 80 13.26 -13.86 0.28
C ALA A 80 13.01 -12.48 -0.32
N GLY A 81 12.68 -11.47 0.47
CA GLY A 81 12.27 -10.15 -0.03
C GLY A 81 13.40 -9.28 -0.59
N GLY A 82 14.68 -9.65 -0.38
CA GLY A 82 15.81 -8.80 -0.76
C GLY A 82 15.81 -7.50 0.05
N ASN A 83 16.10 -6.37 -0.59
CA ASN A 83 15.97 -5.05 0.01
C ASN A 83 14.50 -4.70 0.16
N THR A 84 14.06 -4.42 1.39
CA THR A 84 12.65 -4.17 1.71
C THR A 84 12.44 -2.92 2.54
N ILE A 85 11.27 -2.29 2.37
CA ILE A 85 10.82 -1.14 3.15
C ILE A 85 9.52 -1.52 3.84
N TYR A 86 9.37 -1.13 5.09
CA TYR A 86 8.12 -1.14 5.84
C TYR A 86 7.77 0.32 6.19
N GLU A 87 6.68 0.81 5.62
CA GLU A 87 6.13 2.13 5.86
C GLU A 87 4.89 2.00 6.74
N PHE A 88 4.78 2.82 7.79
CA PHE A 88 3.55 2.95 8.57
C PHE A 88 2.83 4.23 8.19
N ASP A 89 1.50 4.19 8.12
CA ASP A 89 0.67 5.41 8.08
C ASP A 89 0.81 6.22 9.38
N ASP A 90 0.31 7.45 9.37
CA ASP A 90 0.41 8.36 10.52
C ASP A 90 -0.33 7.85 11.75
N GLU A 91 -1.43 7.14 11.56
CA GLU A 91 -2.22 6.52 12.61
C GLU A 91 -1.54 5.26 13.16
N GLY A 92 -0.61 4.66 12.41
CA GLY A 92 0.03 3.38 12.72
C GLY A 92 -0.99 2.24 12.75
N GLU A 93 -1.97 2.32 11.87
CA GLU A 93 -3.01 1.30 11.71
C GLU A 93 -2.61 0.30 10.63
N TYR A 94 -1.93 0.78 9.56
CA TYR A 94 -1.47 -0.04 8.46
C TYR A 94 0.04 -0.02 8.30
N CYS A 95 0.56 -1.16 7.81
CA CYS A 95 1.94 -1.29 7.35
C CYS A 95 1.92 -1.62 5.86
N TYR A 96 2.66 -0.84 5.08
CA TYR A 96 2.89 -1.04 3.65
C TYR A 96 4.28 -1.62 3.45
N TYR A 97 4.34 -2.73 2.73
CA TYR A 97 5.55 -3.49 2.50
C TYR A 97 5.95 -3.45 1.03
N TYR A 98 7.20 -3.12 0.79
CA TYR A 98 7.81 -3.01 -0.52
C TYR A 98 9.02 -3.92 -0.57
N ALA A 99 9.09 -4.86 -1.53
CA ALA A 99 10.18 -5.81 -1.61
C ALA A 99 10.80 -5.90 -3.01
N HIS A 100 11.88 -6.69 -3.11
CA HIS A 100 12.72 -6.90 -4.28
C HIS A 100 13.38 -5.63 -4.81
N LEU A 101 13.54 -4.61 -3.96
CA LEU A 101 14.10 -3.33 -4.36
C LEU A 101 15.57 -3.47 -4.79
N GLU A 102 15.96 -2.76 -5.84
CA GLU A 102 17.35 -2.62 -6.25
C GLU A 102 18.14 -1.87 -5.17
N ARG A 103 17.59 -0.75 -4.71
CA ARG A 103 18.15 0.12 -3.66
C ARG A 103 17.09 0.99 -3.03
N TYR A 104 17.40 1.54 -1.88
CA TYR A 104 16.61 2.59 -1.25
C TYR A 104 16.89 3.95 -1.92
N ALA A 105 16.00 4.93 -1.72
CA ALA A 105 16.27 6.31 -2.09
C ALA A 105 17.44 6.88 -1.26
N ASP A 106 18.19 7.81 -1.83
CA ASP A 106 19.34 8.41 -1.17
C ASP A 106 18.89 9.16 0.09
N GLY A 107 19.59 8.89 1.21
CA GLY A 107 19.28 9.49 2.51
C GLY A 107 18.08 8.85 3.25
N LEU A 108 17.39 7.86 2.67
CA LEU A 108 16.32 7.17 3.37
C LEU A 108 16.87 6.34 4.54
N HIS A 109 16.27 6.48 5.71
CA HIS A 109 16.62 5.71 6.92
C HIS A 109 15.37 5.40 7.76
N GLU A 110 15.50 4.49 8.70
CA GLU A 110 14.44 4.21 9.67
C GLU A 110 14.11 5.47 10.47
N GLY A 111 12.82 5.75 10.68
CA GLY A 111 12.30 6.97 11.29
C GLY A 111 12.13 8.15 10.32
N THR A 112 12.53 8.04 9.05
CA THR A 112 12.27 9.09 8.04
C THR A 112 10.77 9.26 7.83
N ARG A 113 10.29 10.50 7.98
CA ARG A 113 8.95 10.91 7.55
C ARG A 113 8.93 11.05 6.04
N VAL A 114 7.93 10.49 5.41
CA VAL A 114 7.74 10.54 3.96
C VAL A 114 6.36 11.09 3.62
N SER A 115 6.28 11.81 2.52
CA SER A 115 5.01 12.27 1.97
C SER A 115 4.50 11.29 0.92
N ARG A 116 3.20 11.15 0.82
CA ARG A 116 2.53 10.36 -0.22
C ARG A 116 3.04 10.76 -1.60
N GLY A 117 3.56 9.79 -2.35
CA GLY A 117 4.16 9.99 -3.67
C GLY A 117 5.66 10.30 -3.66
N GLU A 118 6.28 10.46 -2.51
CA GLU A 118 7.73 10.62 -2.38
C GLU A 118 8.46 9.36 -2.81
N VAL A 119 9.62 9.49 -3.48
CA VAL A 119 10.43 8.33 -3.90
C VAL A 119 11.16 7.76 -2.70
N ILE A 120 10.91 6.50 -2.38
CA ILE A 120 11.50 5.78 -1.25
C ILE A 120 12.47 4.68 -1.68
N GLY A 121 12.44 4.27 -2.94
CA GLY A 121 13.32 3.23 -3.46
C GLY A 121 13.15 3.02 -4.96
N TYR A 122 13.71 1.94 -5.47
CA TYR A 122 13.70 1.63 -6.89
C TYR A 122 13.45 0.14 -7.09
N VAL A 123 12.63 -0.19 -8.08
CA VAL A 123 12.33 -1.57 -8.47
C VAL A 123 13.60 -2.32 -8.82
N GLY A 124 13.71 -3.54 -8.39
CA GLY A 124 14.80 -4.46 -8.69
C GLY A 124 14.34 -5.89 -8.82
N SER A 125 15.26 -6.80 -8.49
CA SER A 125 15.03 -8.24 -8.40
C SER A 125 15.88 -8.86 -7.29
N THR A 126 16.09 -8.12 -6.20
CA THR A 126 16.85 -8.65 -5.06
C THR A 126 16.03 -9.69 -4.29
N GLY A 127 16.70 -10.51 -3.48
CA GLY A 127 16.05 -11.64 -2.79
C GLY A 127 15.89 -12.84 -3.71
N ASP A 128 14.69 -13.42 -3.73
CA ASP A 128 14.38 -14.59 -4.56
C ASP A 128 13.63 -14.25 -5.86
N ALA A 129 13.45 -12.94 -6.17
CA ALA A 129 12.87 -12.51 -7.43
C ALA A 129 13.78 -12.82 -8.62
N SER A 130 13.16 -13.19 -9.76
CA SER A 130 13.88 -13.47 -11.00
C SER A 130 14.45 -12.20 -11.63
N PRO A 131 15.75 -12.13 -11.94
CA PRO A 131 16.33 -11.00 -12.70
C PRO A 131 15.70 -10.79 -14.09
N ALA A 132 15.11 -11.84 -14.67
CA ALA A 132 14.43 -11.77 -15.97
C ALA A 132 13.02 -11.17 -15.88
N ALA A 133 12.49 -10.99 -14.66
CA ALA A 133 11.14 -10.47 -14.40
C ALA A 133 11.17 -9.49 -13.20
N PRO A 134 11.83 -8.33 -13.32
CA PRO A 134 11.89 -7.36 -12.24
C PRO A 134 10.48 -6.82 -11.93
N HIS A 135 10.17 -6.67 -10.65
CA HIS A 135 8.86 -6.22 -10.18
C HIS A 135 8.94 -5.63 -8.78
N LEU A 136 7.93 -4.88 -8.40
CA LEU A 136 7.68 -4.52 -7.02
C LEU A 136 6.71 -5.54 -6.43
N HIS A 137 7.13 -6.29 -5.42
CA HIS A 137 6.25 -7.05 -4.55
C HIS A 137 5.69 -6.10 -3.49
N PHE A 138 4.38 -5.90 -3.48
CA PHE A 138 3.70 -4.93 -2.62
C PHE A 138 2.60 -5.59 -1.78
N ALA A 139 2.67 -5.40 -0.46
CA ALA A 139 1.68 -5.91 0.49
C ALA A 139 1.16 -4.82 1.43
N ILE A 140 -0.03 -5.04 1.98
CA ILE A 140 -0.66 -4.20 2.99
C ILE A 140 -1.01 -5.08 4.19
N TYR A 141 -0.65 -4.64 5.39
CA TYR A 141 -0.97 -5.33 6.64
C TYR A 141 -1.73 -4.42 7.59
N LEU A 142 -2.87 -4.87 8.09
CA LEU A 142 -3.52 -4.27 9.26
C LEU A 142 -2.73 -4.66 10.51
N LEU A 143 -2.24 -3.65 11.23
CA LEU A 143 -1.41 -3.84 12.41
C LEU A 143 -2.25 -4.20 13.64
N GLY A 144 -1.70 -5.06 14.49
CA GLY A 144 -2.26 -5.30 15.81
C GLY A 144 -1.89 -4.19 16.81
N PRO A 145 -2.44 -4.23 18.03
CA PRO A 145 -2.23 -3.19 19.06
C PRO A 145 -0.76 -2.90 19.40
N GLN A 146 0.14 -3.89 19.23
CA GLN A 146 1.56 -3.75 19.50
C GLN A 146 2.33 -3.11 18.34
N ARG A 147 1.70 -2.93 17.18
CA ARG A 147 2.27 -2.30 15.98
C ARG A 147 3.62 -2.87 15.56
N HIS A 148 3.75 -4.20 15.59
CA HIS A 148 4.98 -4.86 15.14
C HIS A 148 5.07 -4.84 13.61
N TRP A 149 6.15 -4.28 13.05
CA TRP A 149 6.37 -4.18 11.60
C TRP A 149 6.44 -5.55 10.89
N TRP A 150 6.75 -6.61 11.62
CA TRP A 150 6.86 -7.99 11.11
C TRP A 150 5.60 -8.82 11.34
N ARG A 151 4.49 -8.22 11.80
CA ARG A 151 3.28 -8.97 12.15
C ARG A 151 2.03 -8.12 11.96
N GLY A 152 1.17 -8.56 11.03
CA GLY A 152 -0.13 -7.96 10.77
C GLY A 152 -1.05 -8.98 10.11
N THR A 153 -2.29 -8.55 9.83
CA THR A 153 -3.23 -9.29 9.00
C THR A 153 -3.14 -8.78 7.58
N ALA A 154 -2.84 -9.65 6.63
CA ALA A 154 -2.73 -9.28 5.23
C ALA A 154 -4.08 -8.77 4.68
N ILE A 155 -4.04 -7.64 4.01
CA ILE A 155 -5.14 -7.03 3.26
C ILE A 155 -4.81 -7.18 1.78
N ASP A 156 -5.78 -7.59 0.96
CA ASP A 156 -5.60 -7.70 -0.48
C ASP A 156 -5.34 -6.31 -1.10
N PRO A 157 -4.13 -6.06 -1.65
CA PRO A 157 -3.80 -4.76 -2.23
C PRO A 157 -4.50 -4.50 -3.56
N TYR A 158 -4.94 -5.55 -4.28
CA TYR A 158 -5.48 -5.41 -5.63
C TYR A 158 -6.71 -4.48 -5.67
N PRO A 159 -7.81 -4.74 -4.93
CA PRO A 159 -8.98 -3.87 -4.96
C PRO A 159 -8.70 -2.47 -4.43
N VAL A 160 -7.76 -2.32 -3.49
CA VAL A 160 -7.37 -1.02 -2.91
C VAL A 160 -6.69 -0.15 -3.96
N LEU A 161 -5.71 -0.69 -4.68
CA LEU A 161 -4.98 -0.01 -5.75
C LEU A 161 -5.86 0.24 -6.97
N GLU A 162 -6.68 -0.72 -7.37
CA GLU A 162 -7.59 -0.58 -8.51
C GLU A 162 -8.52 0.63 -8.32
N ARG A 163 -9.18 0.76 -7.17
CA ARG A 163 -10.02 1.91 -6.83
C ARG A 163 -9.24 3.22 -6.85
N SER A 164 -8.05 3.25 -6.27
CA SER A 164 -7.20 4.44 -6.25
C SER A 164 -6.82 4.91 -7.66
N LEU A 165 -6.46 3.98 -8.55
CA LEU A 165 -6.09 4.27 -9.93
C LEU A 165 -7.30 4.74 -10.77
N ILE A 166 -8.51 4.24 -10.50
CA ILE A 166 -9.75 4.69 -11.15
C ILE A 166 -10.12 6.10 -10.66
N ALA A 167 -10.09 6.35 -9.35
CA ALA A 167 -10.42 7.64 -8.76
C ALA A 167 -9.50 8.77 -9.25
N SER A 168 -8.20 8.50 -9.37
CA SER A 168 -7.22 9.48 -9.86
C SER A 168 -7.46 9.90 -11.32
N ARG A 169 -8.09 9.05 -12.14
CA ARG A 169 -8.50 9.36 -13.52
C ARG A 169 -9.68 10.31 -13.57
N SER A 170 -10.65 10.15 -12.68
CA SER A 170 -11.84 11.01 -12.62
C SER A 170 -11.49 12.43 -12.20
N SER A 171 -10.49 12.61 -11.35
CA SER A 171 -10.00 13.92 -10.90
C SER A 171 -9.19 14.66 -11.96
N SER A 172 -8.76 13.99 -13.04
CA SER A 172 -7.95 14.55 -14.12
C SER A 172 -8.76 15.07 -15.30
N VAL A 173 -10.09 14.88 -15.30
CA VAL A 173 -10.97 15.43 -16.36
C VAL A 173 -11.26 16.89 -16.01
N PRO A 174 -10.75 17.88 -16.79
CA PRO A 174 -11.00 19.28 -16.52
C PRO A 174 -12.50 19.60 -16.61
N ILE A 175 -13.01 20.33 -15.61
CA ILE A 175 -14.44 20.70 -15.49
C ILE A 175 -14.94 21.41 -16.78
N TYR A 176 -14.09 22.11 -17.52
CA TYR A 176 -14.49 22.78 -18.76
C TYR A 176 -14.87 21.79 -19.86
N LEU A 177 -14.28 20.59 -19.94
CA LEU A 177 -14.68 19.55 -20.91
C LEU A 177 -16.06 18.98 -20.62
N ILE A 178 -16.47 18.92 -19.35
CA ILE A 178 -17.82 18.48 -18.95
C ILE A 178 -18.85 19.56 -19.33
N LEU A 179 -18.49 20.83 -19.22
CA LEU A 179 -19.35 21.96 -19.62
C LEU A 179 -19.56 22.04 -21.14
N GLU A 180 -18.53 21.74 -21.94
CA GLU A 180 -18.68 21.69 -23.40
C GLU A 180 -19.56 20.54 -23.87
N MET A 181 -19.48 19.38 -23.23
CA MET A 181 -20.36 18.23 -23.57
C MET A 181 -21.83 18.50 -23.22
N LEU A 182 -22.11 19.32 -22.19
CA LEU A 182 -23.46 19.71 -21.82
C LEU A 182 -24.05 20.81 -22.75
N HIS A 183 -23.21 21.65 -23.35
CA HIS A 183 -23.63 22.67 -24.34
C HIS A 183 -23.80 22.12 -25.74
N ALA A 184 -23.20 20.98 -26.08
CA ALA A 184 -23.36 20.33 -27.38
C ALA A 184 -24.60 19.43 -27.49
N ALA A 185 -25.34 19.23 -26.40
CA ALA A 185 -26.52 18.37 -26.31
C ALA A 185 -27.83 19.16 -26.15
N GLY A 186 -27.80 20.50 -26.36
CA GLY A 186 -28.95 21.40 -26.30
C GLY A 186 -29.38 21.95 -27.65
#